data_88b41c9ca5530f250260cccb3899808f
#
_entry.id   88b41c9ca5530f250260cccb3899808f
#
_cell.length_a   1.000
_cell.length_b   1.000
_cell.length_c   1.000
_cell.angle_alpha   90.00
_cell.angle_beta   90.00
_cell.angle_gamma   90.00
#
_symmetry.space_group_name_H-M   'P 1'
#
loop_
_entity.id
_entity.type
_entity.pdbx_description
1 polymer ?
#
loop_
_entity_poly.entity_id
_entity_poly.type
_entity_poly.pdbx_seq_one_letter_code
_entity_poly.pdbx_strand_id
1 'polypeptide(L)'
;IFMAGDIRIVNEASLLMIHNPWTRACGNAEEFRKQAEDLDKIAQASINAYMSKVNISEEKLKQFLNDETWLTAQECLDMRFATIVKTGENDNGVNQSAFAIIRNKLMAESKATEKEATKEIDIKQLADLIVKKMKAEEPQKHKEPVKESTWDSFFLWR
;
A
#
# COMPACT_ATOMS: atom_id res chain seq x y z
N ILE A 1 -1.93 10.05 -11.18
CA ILE A 1 -2.78 11.22 -10.87
C ILE A 1 -1.98 12.51 -11.04
N PHE A 2 -0.81 12.71 -10.37
CA PHE A 2 -0.03 13.94 -10.43
C PHE A 2 0.32 14.34 -11.88
N MET A 3 0.81 13.40 -12.69
CA MET A 3 1.19 13.64 -14.09
C MET A 3 0.02 13.90 -15.05
N ALA A 4 -1.22 13.70 -14.63
CA ALA A 4 -2.39 14.00 -15.46
C ALA A 4 -2.66 15.51 -15.57
N GLY A 5 -2.20 16.30 -14.59
CA GLY A 5 -2.37 17.76 -14.61
C GLY A 5 -1.43 18.45 -15.61
N ASP A 6 -1.90 19.54 -16.20
CA ASP A 6 -1.07 20.42 -17.04
C ASP A 6 -0.21 21.36 -16.18
N ILE A 7 -0.78 21.85 -15.07
CA ILE A 7 -0.07 22.61 -14.05
C ILE A 7 0.22 21.64 -12.89
N ARG A 8 1.50 21.39 -12.65
CA ARG A 8 1.98 20.47 -11.62
C ARG A 8 2.89 21.23 -10.65
N ILE A 9 2.37 21.45 -9.46
CA ILE A 9 3.02 22.29 -8.44
C ILE A 9 3.59 21.37 -7.36
N VAL A 10 4.84 21.59 -7.00
CA VAL A 10 5.51 20.95 -5.86
C VAL A 10 6.03 22.02 -4.92
N ASN A 11 6.06 21.72 -3.61
CA ASN A 11 6.75 22.61 -2.66
C ASN A 11 8.23 22.29 -2.64
N GLU A 12 9.08 23.26 -2.30
CA GLU A 12 10.53 23.14 -2.24
C GLU A 12 10.98 21.94 -1.37
N ALA A 13 10.32 21.68 -0.27
CA ALA A 13 10.62 20.57 0.62
C ALA A 13 9.95 19.24 0.23
N SER A 14 9.27 19.17 -0.92
CA SER A 14 8.58 17.96 -1.36
C SER A 14 9.54 17.02 -2.09
N LEU A 15 9.24 15.73 -1.99
CA LEU A 15 9.86 14.67 -2.79
C LEU A 15 8.79 14.00 -3.64
N LEU A 16 9.14 13.66 -4.88
CA LEU A 16 8.33 12.84 -5.76
C LEU A 16 9.02 11.49 -5.94
N MET A 17 8.38 10.42 -5.55
CA MET A 17 8.85 9.07 -5.81
C MET A 17 8.14 8.50 -7.04
N ILE A 18 8.91 7.90 -7.93
CA ILE A 18 8.41 7.19 -9.10
C ILE A 18 8.93 5.75 -9.10
N HIS A 19 8.05 4.83 -9.45
CA HIS A 19 8.36 3.41 -9.52
C HIS A 19 7.49 2.69 -10.54
N ASN A 20 7.88 1.48 -10.91
CA ASN A 20 7.06 0.60 -11.75
C ASN A 20 5.81 0.12 -11.01
N PRO A 21 4.72 -0.19 -11.73
CA PRO A 21 3.58 -0.86 -11.13
C PRO A 21 4.00 -2.23 -10.58
N TRP A 22 3.49 -2.58 -9.42
CA TRP A 22 3.72 -3.87 -8.81
C TRP A 22 2.42 -4.49 -8.31
N THR A 23 2.40 -5.82 -8.19
CA THR A 23 1.26 -6.55 -7.63
C THR A 23 1.73 -7.72 -6.77
N ARG A 24 0.81 -8.23 -5.98
CA ARG A 24 0.98 -9.53 -5.32
C ARG A 24 0.11 -10.53 -6.05
N ALA A 25 0.68 -11.68 -6.38
CA ALA A 25 0.01 -12.72 -7.13
C ALA A 25 0.12 -14.06 -6.43
N CYS A 26 -0.89 -14.89 -6.65
CA CYS A 26 -0.89 -16.29 -6.27
C CYS A 26 -1.47 -17.06 -7.45
N GLY A 27 -0.85 -18.17 -7.83
CA GLY A 27 -1.31 -18.93 -8.97
C GLY A 27 -0.27 -19.92 -9.52
N ASN A 28 -0.60 -20.55 -10.63
CA ASN A 28 0.30 -21.42 -11.38
C ASN A 28 1.20 -20.61 -12.34
N ALA A 29 2.13 -21.32 -13.01
CA ALA A 29 3.10 -20.68 -13.91
C ALA A 29 2.47 -19.87 -15.05
N GLU A 30 1.32 -20.31 -15.57
CA GLU A 30 0.61 -19.62 -16.64
C GLU A 30 -0.02 -18.31 -16.14
N GLU A 31 -0.62 -18.35 -14.97
CA GLU A 31 -1.21 -17.17 -14.33
C GLU A 31 -0.13 -16.13 -14.01
N PHE A 32 1.06 -16.54 -13.57
CA PHE A 32 2.18 -15.61 -13.34
C PHE A 32 2.67 -14.97 -14.65
N ARG A 33 2.77 -15.72 -15.75
CA ARG A 33 3.15 -15.15 -17.06
C ARG A 33 2.14 -14.12 -17.51
N LYS A 34 0.84 -14.44 -17.42
CA LYS A 34 -0.22 -13.51 -17.76
C LYS A 34 -0.16 -12.23 -16.90
N GLN A 35 0.08 -12.36 -15.61
CA GLN A 35 0.20 -11.18 -14.74
C GLN A 35 1.43 -10.33 -15.05
N ALA A 36 2.56 -10.95 -15.41
CA ALA A 36 3.73 -10.23 -15.86
C ALA A 36 3.43 -9.42 -17.15
N GLU A 37 2.78 -10.03 -18.13
CA GLU A 37 2.36 -9.35 -19.36
C GLU A 37 1.40 -8.17 -19.08
N ASP A 38 0.48 -8.33 -18.14
CA ASP A 38 -0.46 -7.27 -17.77
C ASP A 38 0.27 -6.11 -17.07
N LEU A 39 1.25 -6.41 -16.20
CA LEU A 39 2.10 -5.39 -15.58
C LEU A 39 2.94 -4.64 -16.62
N ASP A 40 3.49 -5.34 -17.61
CA ASP A 40 4.26 -4.72 -18.70
C ASP A 40 3.40 -3.74 -19.50
N LYS A 41 2.14 -4.10 -19.80
CA LYS A 41 1.20 -3.21 -20.47
C LYS A 41 0.88 -1.97 -19.65
N ILE A 42 0.65 -2.14 -18.34
CA ILE A 42 0.39 -1.03 -17.42
C ILE A 42 1.63 -0.14 -17.29
N ALA A 43 2.82 -0.74 -17.21
CA ALA A 43 4.09 -0.01 -17.16
C ALA A 43 4.29 0.83 -18.44
N GLN A 44 4.04 0.25 -19.62
CA GLN A 44 4.16 0.97 -20.88
C GLN A 44 3.16 2.13 -21.00
N ALA A 45 1.92 1.94 -20.56
CA ALA A 45 0.93 3.01 -20.52
C ALA A 45 1.37 4.16 -19.59
N SER A 46 1.96 3.81 -18.44
CA SER A 46 2.53 4.78 -17.49
C SER A 46 3.71 5.53 -18.11
N ILE A 47 4.64 4.83 -18.77
CA ILE A 47 5.78 5.43 -19.48
C ILE A 47 5.29 6.43 -20.53
N ASN A 48 4.32 6.08 -21.35
CA ASN A 48 3.74 6.96 -22.35
C ASN A 48 3.14 8.24 -21.73
N ALA A 49 2.46 8.09 -20.58
CA ALA A 49 1.91 9.23 -19.85
C ALA A 49 3.02 10.16 -19.29
N TYR A 50 4.11 9.59 -18.77
CA TYR A 50 5.27 10.38 -18.34
C TYR A 50 5.94 11.09 -19.53
N MET A 51 6.24 10.35 -20.61
CA MET A 51 6.95 10.88 -21.78
C MET A 51 6.20 12.03 -22.47
N SER A 52 4.88 12.10 -22.34
CA SER A 52 4.10 13.24 -22.84
C SER A 52 4.35 14.55 -22.08
N LYS A 53 5.00 14.51 -20.92
CA LYS A 53 5.14 15.65 -19.99
C LYS A 53 6.60 15.97 -19.62
N VAL A 54 7.47 14.95 -19.54
CA VAL A 54 8.87 15.12 -19.11
C VAL A 54 9.81 15.42 -20.29
N ASN A 55 11.02 15.91 -19.99
CA ASN A 55 12.05 16.25 -20.98
C ASN A 55 13.31 15.37 -20.88
N ILE A 56 13.15 14.13 -20.41
CA ILE A 56 14.22 13.12 -20.33
C ILE A 56 13.97 12.02 -21.36
N SER A 57 15.01 11.22 -21.67
CA SER A 57 14.86 10.07 -22.56
C SER A 57 14.03 8.95 -21.90
N GLU A 58 13.42 8.10 -22.73
CA GLU A 58 12.63 6.97 -22.25
C GLU A 58 13.50 5.99 -21.47
N GLU A 59 14.75 5.78 -21.90
CA GLU A 59 15.71 4.90 -21.21
C GLU A 59 16.00 5.39 -19.79
N LYS A 60 16.22 6.70 -19.63
CA LYS A 60 16.44 7.32 -18.34
C LYS A 60 15.21 7.23 -17.44
N LEU A 61 14.02 7.43 -18.03
CA LEU A 61 12.77 7.26 -17.29
C LEU A 61 12.59 5.83 -16.81
N LYS A 62 12.83 4.83 -17.68
CA LYS A 62 12.76 3.40 -17.32
C LYS A 62 13.74 3.05 -16.20
N GLN A 63 14.95 3.58 -16.25
CA GLN A 63 15.92 3.41 -15.17
C GLN A 63 15.40 3.98 -13.86
N PHE A 64 14.87 5.19 -13.84
CA PHE A 64 14.31 5.82 -12.65
C PHE A 64 13.13 5.03 -12.06
N LEU A 65 12.26 4.48 -12.92
CA LEU A 65 11.14 3.65 -12.48
C LEU A 65 11.61 2.32 -11.87
N ASN A 66 12.65 1.71 -12.44
CA ASN A 66 13.24 0.46 -11.93
C ASN A 66 13.96 0.67 -10.59
N ASP A 67 14.62 1.83 -10.42
CA ASP A 67 15.40 2.17 -9.24
C ASP A 67 14.58 2.78 -8.11
N GLU A 68 13.23 2.87 -8.28
CA GLU A 68 12.32 3.51 -7.30
C GLU A 68 12.84 4.90 -6.88
N THR A 69 13.04 5.77 -7.86
CA THR A 69 13.77 7.01 -7.67
C THR A 69 12.96 8.07 -6.95
N TRP A 70 13.58 8.70 -5.98
CA TRP A 70 13.08 9.88 -5.28
C TRP A 70 13.67 11.14 -5.92
N LEU A 71 12.81 12.05 -6.36
CA LEU A 71 13.17 13.30 -6.99
C LEU A 71 12.87 14.46 -6.06
N THR A 72 13.84 15.38 -5.92
CA THR A 72 13.65 16.65 -5.22
C THR A 72 12.75 17.58 -6.04
N ALA A 73 12.25 18.63 -5.42
CA ALA A 73 11.41 19.63 -6.11
C ALA A 73 12.14 20.27 -7.30
N GLN A 74 13.45 20.54 -7.15
CA GLN A 74 14.25 21.13 -8.22
C GLN A 74 14.46 20.14 -9.38
N GLU A 75 14.80 18.89 -9.10
CA GLU A 75 14.91 17.85 -10.12
C GLU A 75 13.58 17.61 -10.85
N CYS A 76 12.45 17.68 -10.12
CA CYS A 76 11.13 17.62 -10.75
C CYS A 76 10.90 18.78 -11.73
N LEU A 77 11.33 19.99 -11.39
CA LEU A 77 11.22 21.15 -12.27
C LEU A 77 12.13 21.00 -13.49
N ASP A 78 13.40 20.66 -13.27
CA ASP A 78 14.42 20.54 -14.33
C ASP A 78 14.06 19.47 -15.37
N MET A 79 13.50 18.35 -14.91
CA MET A 79 13.08 17.25 -15.78
C MET A 79 11.61 17.32 -16.20
N ARG A 80 10.90 18.41 -15.86
CA ARG A 80 9.50 18.66 -16.19
C ARG A 80 8.50 17.66 -15.60
N PHE A 81 8.84 16.95 -14.53
CA PHE A 81 7.85 16.28 -13.71
C PHE A 81 6.92 17.29 -13.02
N ALA A 82 7.47 18.40 -12.56
CA ALA A 82 6.72 19.56 -12.09
C ALA A 82 6.82 20.73 -13.08
N THR A 83 5.86 21.65 -13.02
CA THR A 83 5.86 22.90 -13.80
C THR A 83 6.18 24.11 -12.94
N ILE A 84 5.98 24.01 -11.64
CA ILE A 84 6.17 25.10 -10.68
C ILE A 84 6.72 24.50 -9.37
N VAL A 85 7.76 25.15 -8.83
CA VAL A 85 8.18 24.93 -7.43
C VAL A 85 7.70 26.12 -6.61
N LYS A 86 6.94 25.87 -5.54
CA LYS A 86 6.56 26.89 -4.56
C LYS A 86 7.61 26.97 -3.47
N THR A 87 8.19 28.13 -3.27
CA THR A 87 9.01 28.47 -2.10
C THR A 87 8.14 29.06 -0.99
N GLY A 88 8.42 28.71 0.26
CA GLY A 88 7.54 28.94 1.40
C GLY A 88 7.20 30.40 1.79
N GLU A 89 7.62 31.40 1.03
CA GLU A 89 7.46 32.81 1.46
C GLU A 89 6.14 33.50 1.11
N ASN A 90 5.26 32.88 0.28
CA ASN A 90 4.04 33.58 -0.17
C ASN A 90 2.79 32.70 -0.33
N ASP A 91 2.52 31.75 0.57
CA ASP A 91 1.24 31.05 0.53
C ASP A 91 0.38 31.42 1.76
N ASN A 92 -0.23 32.61 1.70
CA ASN A 92 -1.23 33.03 2.65
C ASN A 92 -2.48 32.12 2.53
N GLY A 93 -2.51 31.06 3.31
CA GLY A 93 -3.77 30.67 3.93
C GLY A 93 -4.55 29.50 3.34
N VAL A 94 -4.30 28.96 2.14
CA VAL A 94 -5.19 27.93 1.59
C VAL A 94 -4.65 26.50 1.80
N ASN A 95 -3.34 26.31 1.71
CA ASN A 95 -2.76 24.94 1.86
C ASN A 95 -2.56 24.54 3.33
N GLN A 96 -2.29 25.50 4.24
CA GLN A 96 -2.20 25.23 5.67
C GLN A 96 -3.52 24.75 6.26
N SER A 97 -4.67 25.23 5.75
CA SER A 97 -5.96 24.82 6.26
C SER A 97 -6.31 23.37 5.90
N ALA A 98 -6.02 22.91 4.69
CA ALA A 98 -6.29 21.52 4.28
C ALA A 98 -5.40 20.52 5.03
N PHE A 99 -4.09 20.79 5.16
CA PHE A 99 -3.18 19.99 5.96
C PHE A 99 -3.51 20.05 7.45
N ALA A 100 -3.89 21.20 7.98
CA ALA A 100 -4.32 21.34 9.36
C ALA A 100 -5.62 20.58 9.63
N ILE A 101 -6.58 20.59 8.71
CA ILE A 101 -7.83 19.84 8.81
C ILE A 101 -7.55 18.33 8.80
N ILE A 102 -6.72 17.84 7.86
CA ILE A 102 -6.34 16.42 7.76
C ILE A 102 -5.56 15.98 9.00
N ARG A 103 -4.56 16.76 9.41
CA ARG A 103 -3.77 16.50 10.63
C ARG A 103 -4.63 16.49 11.88
N ASN A 104 -5.54 17.47 12.03
CA ASN A 104 -6.45 17.55 13.17
C ASN A 104 -7.45 16.38 13.18
N LYS A 105 -7.92 15.95 12.01
CA LYS A 105 -8.79 14.78 11.88
C LYS A 105 -8.05 13.50 12.27
N LEU A 106 -6.83 13.28 11.76
CA LEU A 106 -5.98 12.12 12.13
C LEU A 106 -5.64 12.12 13.63
N MET A 107 -5.32 13.29 14.19
CA MET A 107 -5.04 13.43 15.64
C MET A 107 -6.30 13.23 16.51
N ALA A 108 -7.47 13.58 16.01
CA ALA A 108 -8.74 13.33 16.70
C ALA A 108 -9.10 11.83 16.66
N GLU A 109 -8.89 11.18 15.53
CA GLU A 109 -9.10 9.73 15.38
C GLU A 109 -8.12 8.93 16.24
N SER A 110 -6.84 9.31 16.30
CA SER A 110 -5.85 8.65 17.17
C SER A 110 -6.18 8.81 18.66
N LYS A 111 -6.66 9.98 19.08
CA LYS A 111 -7.11 10.21 20.48
C LYS A 111 -8.41 9.47 20.81
N ALA A 112 -9.28 9.26 19.83
CA ALA A 112 -10.51 8.48 20.03
C ALA A 112 -10.16 6.98 20.21
N THR A 113 -9.21 6.46 19.41
CA THR A 113 -8.72 5.08 19.51
C THR A 113 -7.95 4.86 20.83
N GLU A 114 -7.19 5.85 21.28
CA GLU A 114 -6.47 5.79 22.56
C GLU A 114 -7.45 5.84 23.76
N LYS A 115 -8.54 6.60 23.67
CA LYS A 115 -9.61 6.63 24.68
C LYS A 115 -10.44 5.33 24.73
N GLU A 116 -10.60 4.63 23.63
CA GLU A 116 -11.22 3.30 23.61
C GLU A 116 -10.26 2.22 24.15
N ALA A 117 -8.97 2.34 23.89
CA ALA A 117 -7.95 1.42 24.40
C ALA A 117 -7.69 1.60 25.91
N THR A 118 -7.99 2.79 26.47
CA THR A 118 -7.87 3.09 27.92
C THR A 118 -9.18 2.94 28.71
N LYS A 119 -10.25 2.42 28.11
CA LYS A 119 -11.32 1.83 28.92
C LYS A 119 -10.68 0.67 29.67
N GLU A 120 -10.43 0.90 30.95
CA GLU A 120 -9.99 -0.10 31.91
C GLU A 120 -10.78 -1.38 31.66
N ILE A 121 -10.11 -2.35 31.04
CA ILE A 121 -10.70 -3.68 30.87
C ILE A 121 -10.81 -4.21 32.30
N ASP A 122 -12.01 -4.27 32.83
CA ASP A 122 -12.25 -4.86 34.12
C ASP A 122 -11.81 -6.33 34.05
N ILE A 123 -10.61 -6.57 34.56
CA ILE A 123 -9.96 -7.90 34.57
C ILE A 123 -10.89 -8.95 35.16
N LYS A 124 -11.77 -8.56 36.10
CA LYS A 124 -12.83 -9.44 36.64
C LYS A 124 -13.85 -9.84 35.58
N GLN A 125 -14.33 -8.89 34.77
CA GLN A 125 -15.29 -9.21 33.70
C GLN A 125 -14.66 -10.07 32.61
N LEU A 126 -13.40 -9.84 32.29
CA LEU A 126 -12.65 -10.67 31.32
C LEU A 126 -12.44 -12.10 31.88
N ALA A 127 -12.06 -12.23 33.15
CA ALA A 127 -11.89 -13.51 33.80
C ALA A 127 -13.21 -14.30 33.86
N ASP A 128 -14.33 -13.65 34.19
CA ASP A 128 -15.65 -14.28 34.22
C ASP A 128 -16.11 -14.71 32.82
N LEU A 129 -15.81 -13.95 31.79
CA LEU A 129 -16.13 -14.31 30.39
C LEU A 129 -15.30 -15.50 29.90
N ILE A 130 -14.03 -15.58 30.27
CA ILE A 130 -13.13 -16.70 29.94
C ILE A 130 -13.62 -17.98 30.66
N VAL A 131 -13.93 -17.89 31.95
CA VAL A 131 -14.45 -19.03 32.73
C VAL A 131 -15.79 -19.51 32.19
N LYS A 132 -16.68 -18.60 31.76
CA LYS A 132 -17.95 -18.92 31.13
C LYS A 132 -17.78 -19.62 29.78
N LYS A 133 -16.79 -19.19 28.98
CA LYS A 133 -16.49 -19.81 27.69
C LYS A 133 -15.83 -21.18 27.84
N MET A 134 -14.94 -21.34 28.79
CA MET A 134 -14.30 -22.62 29.09
C MET A 134 -15.30 -23.68 29.66
N LYS A 135 -16.33 -23.23 30.39
CA LYS A 135 -17.42 -24.14 30.87
C LYS A 135 -18.43 -24.50 29.78
N ALA A 136 -18.50 -23.71 28.68
CA ALA A 136 -19.39 -24.00 27.55
C ALA A 136 -18.77 -24.95 26.53
N GLU A 137 -17.46 -25.16 26.57
CA GLU A 137 -16.72 -26.08 25.71
C GLU A 137 -16.31 -27.36 26.50
N GLU A 138 -17.25 -28.05 27.12
CA GLU A 138 -17.00 -29.46 27.49
C GLU A 138 -16.93 -30.27 26.19
N PRO A 139 -15.84 -31.02 25.95
CA PRO A 139 -15.70 -31.79 24.72
C PRO A 139 -16.67 -32.99 24.79
N GLN A 140 -17.67 -32.95 23.92
CA GLN A 140 -18.41 -34.16 23.59
C GLN A 140 -17.40 -35.18 23.04
N LYS A 141 -17.25 -36.30 23.76
CA LYS A 141 -16.48 -37.45 23.32
C LYS A 141 -17.12 -38.01 22.04
N HIS A 142 -16.71 -37.52 20.91
CA HIS A 142 -16.91 -38.19 19.63
C HIS A 142 -15.90 -39.34 19.55
N LYS A 143 -16.40 -40.56 19.72
CA LYS A 143 -15.71 -41.76 19.29
C LYS A 143 -15.85 -41.84 17.76
N GLU A 144 -14.89 -41.32 17.02
CA GLU A 144 -14.75 -41.68 15.60
C GLU A 144 -13.90 -42.96 15.49
N PRO A 145 -14.32 -43.93 14.65
CA PRO A 145 -13.50 -45.09 14.35
C PRO A 145 -12.26 -44.66 13.54
N VAL A 146 -11.09 -45.10 13.97
CA VAL A 146 -9.81 -44.96 13.28
C VAL A 146 -9.96 -45.56 11.88
N LYS A 147 -10.00 -44.72 10.86
CA LYS A 147 -9.80 -45.15 9.48
C LYS A 147 -8.29 -45.30 9.26
N GLU A 148 -7.87 -46.53 8.96
CA GLU A 148 -6.53 -46.83 8.50
C GLU A 148 -6.13 -45.91 7.37
N SER A 149 -4.93 -45.35 7.49
CA SER A 149 -4.34 -44.40 6.52
C SER A 149 -4.07 -45.14 5.21
N THR A 150 -4.71 -44.69 4.13
CA THR A 150 -4.50 -45.14 2.76
C THR A 150 -3.20 -44.59 2.15
N TRP A 151 -2.08 -44.67 2.89
CA TRP A 151 -0.77 -44.26 2.36
C TRP A 151 -0.11 -45.35 1.50
N ASP A 152 -0.62 -46.57 1.53
CA ASP A 152 -0.05 -47.70 0.76
C ASP A 152 -0.42 -47.71 -0.73
N SER A 153 -1.38 -46.89 -1.16
CA SER A 153 -1.76 -46.84 -2.59
C SER A 153 -0.96 -45.83 -3.43
N PHE A 154 -0.06 -45.07 -2.80
CA PHE A 154 0.69 -44.04 -3.53
C PHE A 154 2.05 -44.55 -4.13
N PHE A 155 2.47 -45.78 -3.81
CA PHE A 155 3.76 -46.35 -4.24
C PHE A 155 3.66 -47.43 -5.30
N LEU A 156 2.51 -47.64 -5.94
CA LEU A 156 2.35 -48.65 -6.99
C LEU A 156 2.03 -48.02 -8.36
N TRP A 157 2.89 -47.10 -8.82
CA TRP A 157 3.01 -46.80 -10.24
C TRP A 157 4.50 -46.71 -10.60
N ARG A 158 4.96 -47.82 -11.08
CA ARG A 158 6.14 -47.92 -11.94
C ARG A 158 5.68 -48.35 -13.33
#